data_c0ebad2e2e418727a41a01b1495ca63e
#
_entry.id   c0ebad2e2e418727a41a01b1495ca63e
#
_cell.length_a   1.000
_cell.length_b   1.000
_cell.length_c   1.000
_cell.angle_alpha   90.00
_cell.angle_beta   90.00
_cell.angle_gamma   90.00
#
_symmetry.space_group_name_H-M   'P 1'
#
loop_
_entity.id
_entity.type
_entity.pdbx_description
1 polymer ?
#
loop_
_entity_poly.entity_id
_entity_poly.type
_entity_poly.pdbx_seq_one_letter_code
_entity_poly.pdbx_strand_id
1 'polypeptide(L)'
;CGRCVGACPTKEIVPGTLDDGAVKARLPLMDFRLGFCDMCVGSFRCADYCPTGTLRPFDPYVDKIGMARVEEAECELYGVSAHCNAPCVDACAWDALTIDGEGRLVVDDEKCNGCGACELACVAGSYGSYGGSGLRGINIVPWKEGESDERK
;
A
#
# COMPACT_ATOMS: atom_id res chain seq x y z
N CYS A 1 4.94 18.06 -12.21
CA CYS A 1 6.28 18.66 -12.10
C CYS A 1 7.33 17.71 -11.51
N GLY A 2 6.94 16.64 -10.85
CA GLY A 2 7.83 15.58 -10.36
C GLY A 2 8.66 15.90 -9.11
N ARG A 3 8.47 17.05 -8.47
CA ARG A 3 9.25 17.41 -7.26
C ARG A 3 9.01 16.44 -6.10
N CYS A 4 7.77 15.97 -5.90
CA CYS A 4 7.42 14.99 -4.88
C CYS A 4 8.13 13.64 -5.10
N VAL A 5 8.32 13.22 -6.36
CA VAL A 5 9.07 12.01 -6.72
C VAL A 5 10.50 12.09 -6.20
N GLY A 6 11.18 13.21 -6.45
CA GLY A 6 12.56 13.42 -5.96
C GLY A 6 12.67 13.66 -4.46
N ALA A 7 11.60 14.18 -3.84
CA ALA A 7 11.59 14.51 -2.41
C ALA A 7 11.26 13.31 -1.51
N CYS A 8 10.59 12.28 -2.05
CA CYS A 8 10.21 11.11 -1.27
C CYS A 8 11.44 10.31 -0.80
N PRO A 9 11.61 10.10 0.52
CA PRO A 9 12.78 9.39 1.05
C PRO A 9 12.72 7.89 0.76
N THR A 10 11.53 7.33 0.75
CA THR A 10 11.28 5.88 0.59
C THR A 10 11.00 5.46 -0.86
N LYS A 11 10.95 6.46 -1.79
CA LYS A 11 10.87 6.24 -3.24
C LYS A 11 9.58 5.60 -3.77
N GLU A 12 8.53 5.54 -2.97
CA GLU A 12 7.25 4.99 -3.41
C GLU A 12 6.49 5.90 -4.40
N ILE A 13 6.85 7.21 -4.46
CA ILE A 13 6.23 8.13 -5.42
C ILE A 13 6.97 8.05 -6.76
N VAL A 14 6.26 7.60 -7.78
CA VAL A 14 6.78 7.44 -9.14
C VAL A 14 5.99 8.28 -10.15
N PRO A 15 6.58 8.68 -11.28
CA PRO A 15 5.80 9.29 -12.36
C PRO A 15 4.98 8.21 -13.06
N GLY A 16 3.67 8.43 -13.18
CA GLY A 16 2.81 7.56 -13.97
C GLY A 16 3.27 7.44 -15.42
N THR A 17 3.11 6.25 -15.97
CA THR A 17 3.45 5.89 -17.35
C THR A 17 2.21 5.83 -18.23
N LEU A 18 2.38 5.56 -19.53
CA LEU A 18 1.24 5.33 -20.43
C LEU A 18 0.51 4.02 -20.12
N ASP A 19 1.21 3.04 -19.54
CA ASP A 19 0.64 1.75 -19.11
C ASP A 19 -0.36 1.93 -17.95
N ASP A 20 -0.17 2.98 -17.13
CA ASP A 20 -1.12 3.39 -16.08
C ASP A 20 -2.36 4.10 -16.65
N GLY A 21 -2.36 4.37 -17.93
CA GLY A 21 -3.39 5.10 -18.68
C GLY A 21 -3.00 6.54 -18.99
N ALA A 22 -3.49 7.03 -20.13
CA ALA A 22 -3.11 8.33 -20.66
C ALA A 22 -3.37 9.51 -19.70
N VAL A 23 -4.43 9.41 -18.87
CA VAL A 23 -4.79 10.44 -17.88
C VAL A 23 -3.82 10.47 -16.72
N LYS A 24 -3.25 9.33 -16.34
CA LYS A 24 -2.31 9.20 -15.22
C LYS A 24 -0.86 9.46 -15.63
N ALA A 25 -0.58 9.47 -16.94
CA ALA A 25 0.76 9.70 -17.44
C ALA A 25 1.35 11.00 -16.89
N ARG A 26 2.54 10.92 -16.29
CA ARG A 26 3.26 12.01 -15.61
C ARG A 26 2.63 12.53 -14.31
N LEU A 27 1.49 12.00 -13.86
CA LEU A 27 1.01 12.28 -12.51
C LEU A 27 1.85 11.51 -11.48
N PRO A 28 2.02 12.02 -10.27
CA PRO A 28 2.64 11.25 -9.19
C PRO A 28 1.69 10.12 -8.79
N LEU A 29 2.18 8.91 -8.84
CA LEU A 29 1.51 7.69 -8.36
C LEU A 29 2.31 7.11 -7.22
N MET A 30 1.66 6.35 -6.35
CA MET A 30 2.33 5.57 -5.31
C MET A 30 2.51 4.14 -5.84
N ASP A 31 3.73 3.63 -5.78
CA ASP A 31 4.08 2.26 -6.15
C ASP A 31 4.63 1.53 -4.93
N PHE A 32 3.76 0.85 -4.23
CA PHE A 32 4.08 0.11 -3.00
C PHE A 32 4.90 -1.17 -3.24
N ARG A 33 5.29 -1.42 -4.48
CA ARG A 33 6.28 -2.48 -4.81
C ARG A 33 7.72 -1.97 -4.76
N LEU A 34 7.90 -0.66 -4.89
CA LEU A 34 9.21 0.00 -4.86
C LEU A 34 9.53 0.61 -3.50
N GLY A 35 8.51 0.98 -2.74
CA GLY A 35 8.66 1.63 -1.45
C GLY A 35 7.38 1.60 -0.65
N PHE A 36 7.36 2.31 0.46
CA PHE A 36 6.18 2.51 1.30
C PHE A 36 6.20 3.92 1.88
N CYS A 37 5.06 4.47 2.25
CA CYS A 37 4.99 5.77 2.90
C CYS A 37 5.35 5.64 4.39
N ASP A 38 6.47 6.19 4.81
CA ASP A 38 6.89 6.26 6.21
C ASP A 38 6.16 7.34 7.00
N MET A 39 5.15 7.99 6.37
CA MET A 39 4.34 9.09 6.90
C MET A 39 5.17 10.34 7.26
N CYS A 40 6.49 10.33 7.04
CA CYS A 40 7.42 11.45 7.24
C CYS A 40 7.11 12.23 8.54
N VAL A 41 6.99 11.55 9.67
CA VAL A 41 6.57 12.14 10.95
C VAL A 41 7.30 13.46 11.21
N GLY A 42 6.55 14.56 11.25
CA GLY A 42 7.06 15.92 11.49
C GLY A 42 7.46 16.72 10.26
N SER A 43 7.54 16.13 9.06
CA SER A 43 7.90 16.86 7.82
C SER A 43 7.45 16.08 6.59
N PHE A 44 6.29 16.44 6.04
CA PHE A 44 5.75 15.82 4.81
C PHE A 44 6.49 16.34 3.58
N ARG A 45 7.65 15.77 3.27
CA ARG A 45 8.53 16.24 2.19
C ARG A 45 7.83 16.36 0.85
N CYS A 46 6.96 15.42 0.50
CA CYS A 46 6.19 15.49 -0.75
C CYS A 46 5.26 16.71 -0.79
N ALA A 47 4.67 17.10 0.34
CA ALA A 47 3.83 18.28 0.47
C ALA A 47 4.68 19.56 0.52
N ASP A 48 5.76 19.59 1.29
CA ASP A 48 6.65 20.74 1.44
C ASP A 48 7.26 21.17 0.10
N TYR A 49 7.59 20.19 -0.75
CA TYR A 49 8.14 20.44 -2.09
C TYR A 49 7.08 20.60 -3.18
N CYS A 50 5.78 20.52 -2.84
CA CYS A 50 4.69 20.66 -3.82
C CYS A 50 4.41 22.12 -4.17
N PRO A 51 4.80 22.62 -5.36
CA PRO A 51 4.64 24.05 -5.69
C PRO A 51 3.20 24.47 -5.92
N THR A 52 2.30 23.52 -6.16
CA THR A 52 0.88 23.77 -6.42
C THR A 52 0.02 23.60 -5.18
N GLY A 53 0.59 23.12 -4.06
CA GLY A 53 -0.17 22.83 -2.84
C GLY A 53 -1.20 21.71 -2.99
N THR A 54 -1.10 20.90 -4.06
CA THR A 54 -1.99 19.74 -4.28
C THR A 54 -1.77 18.65 -3.24
N LEU A 55 -0.50 18.40 -2.91
CA LEU A 55 -0.16 17.54 -1.79
C LEU A 55 -0.12 18.40 -0.53
N ARG A 56 -0.77 17.94 0.52
CA ARG A 56 -0.88 18.63 1.81
C ARG A 56 -0.41 17.73 2.93
N PRO A 57 0.13 18.29 4.00
CA PRO A 57 0.32 17.53 5.23
C PRO A 57 -1.01 16.94 5.71
N PHE A 58 -0.95 15.75 6.28
CA PHE A 58 -2.11 15.03 6.80
C PHE A 58 -1.75 14.41 8.16
N ASP A 59 -2.76 14.03 8.93
CA ASP A 59 -2.57 13.32 10.20
C ASP A 59 -2.59 11.82 9.96
N PRO A 60 -1.46 11.10 10.08
CA PRO A 60 -1.41 9.66 9.79
C PRO A 60 -2.25 8.78 10.74
N TYR A 61 -2.73 9.35 11.86
CA TYR A 61 -3.62 8.65 12.80
C TYR A 61 -5.10 8.82 12.46
N VAL A 62 -5.44 9.79 11.61
CA VAL A 62 -6.82 10.12 11.24
C VAL A 62 -7.04 9.94 9.75
N ASP A 63 -6.11 10.47 8.95
CA ASP A 63 -6.22 10.46 7.51
C ASP A 63 -5.68 9.15 6.92
N LYS A 64 -6.26 8.72 5.80
CA LYS A 64 -5.86 7.52 5.08
C LYS A 64 -5.44 7.86 3.66
N ILE A 65 -4.30 7.36 3.24
CA ILE A 65 -3.84 7.45 1.85
C ILE A 65 -4.29 6.25 1.01
N GLY A 66 -4.75 5.21 1.66
CA GLY A 66 -5.24 3.98 1.07
C GLY A 66 -5.73 3.03 2.15
N MET A 67 -6.03 1.80 1.76
CA MET A 67 -6.44 0.73 2.66
C MET A 67 -5.84 -0.58 2.19
N ALA A 68 -5.31 -1.37 3.12
CA ALA A 68 -4.85 -2.71 2.81
C ALA A 68 -6.03 -3.64 2.57
N ARG A 69 -5.94 -4.47 1.51
CA ARG A 69 -6.90 -5.54 1.21
C ARG A 69 -6.15 -6.83 0.95
N VAL A 70 -6.63 -7.89 1.57
CA VAL A 70 -6.07 -9.24 1.40
C VAL A 70 -6.71 -9.86 0.16
N GLU A 71 -5.86 -10.40 -0.72
CA GLU A 71 -6.28 -11.21 -1.87
C GLU A 71 -6.00 -12.66 -1.52
N GLU A 72 -7.03 -13.36 -1.02
CA GLU A 72 -6.89 -14.72 -0.52
C GLU A 72 -6.40 -15.70 -1.59
N ALA A 73 -6.77 -15.46 -2.85
CA ALA A 73 -6.34 -16.31 -3.97
C ALA A 73 -4.83 -16.21 -4.26
N GLU A 74 -4.21 -15.10 -3.91
CA GLU A 74 -2.80 -14.83 -4.15
C GLU A 74 -1.95 -14.92 -2.86
N CYS A 75 -2.60 -14.94 -1.69
CA CYS A 75 -1.90 -14.95 -0.42
C CYS A 75 -1.34 -16.34 -0.11
N GLU A 76 -0.02 -16.45 0.01
CA GLU A 76 0.67 -17.71 0.32
C GLU A 76 0.51 -18.16 1.79
N LEU A 77 -0.20 -17.41 2.60
CA LEU A 77 -0.61 -17.82 3.94
C LEU A 77 -1.71 -18.89 3.88
N TYR A 78 -2.48 -18.89 2.77
CA TYR A 78 -3.59 -19.79 2.53
C TYR A 78 -3.18 -20.96 1.59
N GLY A 79 -3.80 -22.11 1.75
CA GLY A 79 -3.67 -23.24 0.81
C GLY A 79 -2.64 -24.29 1.21
N VAL A 80 -2.48 -25.28 0.32
CA VAL A 80 -1.72 -26.51 0.54
C VAL A 80 -0.20 -26.27 0.64
N SER A 81 0.28 -25.16 0.11
CA SER A 81 1.70 -24.79 0.06
C SER A 81 2.02 -23.59 0.95
N ALA A 82 1.30 -23.42 2.06
CA ALA A 82 1.51 -22.32 2.99
C ALA A 82 2.96 -22.27 3.48
N HIS A 83 3.79 -21.47 2.81
CA HIS A 83 5.19 -21.25 3.15
C HIS A 83 5.47 -19.82 3.63
N CYS A 84 4.42 -18.99 3.72
CA CYS A 84 4.52 -17.62 4.16
C CYS A 84 4.46 -17.54 5.69
N ASN A 85 5.43 -16.87 6.30
CA ASN A 85 5.44 -16.54 7.72
C ASN A 85 4.89 -15.15 8.02
N ALA A 86 4.06 -14.63 7.12
CA ALA A 86 3.36 -13.34 7.21
C ALA A 86 4.26 -12.11 7.50
N PRO A 87 5.32 -11.86 6.73
CA PRO A 87 6.21 -10.72 6.94
C PRO A 87 5.48 -9.36 6.82
N CYS A 88 4.29 -9.34 6.22
CA CYS A 88 3.43 -8.18 6.16
C CYS A 88 2.91 -7.73 7.54
N VAL A 89 2.73 -8.68 8.48
CA VAL A 89 2.34 -8.38 9.87
C VAL A 89 3.49 -7.69 10.58
N ASP A 90 4.70 -8.25 10.48
CA ASP A 90 5.90 -7.68 11.11
C ASP A 90 6.27 -6.30 10.54
N ALA A 91 5.96 -6.07 9.26
CA ALA A 91 6.20 -4.79 8.60
C ALA A 91 5.17 -3.70 8.97
N CYS A 92 4.08 -4.05 9.64
CA CYS A 92 3.01 -3.11 9.96
C CYS A 92 3.35 -2.29 11.22
N ALA A 93 3.90 -1.10 11.04
CA ALA A 93 4.20 -0.18 12.15
C ALA A 93 2.96 0.37 12.88
N TRP A 94 1.77 0.11 12.37
CA TRP A 94 0.48 0.61 12.88
C TRP A 94 -0.32 -0.46 13.62
N ASP A 95 0.21 -1.65 13.76
CA ASP A 95 -0.48 -2.81 14.37
C ASP A 95 -1.88 -3.06 13.78
N ALA A 96 -2.02 -2.78 12.47
CA ALA A 96 -3.26 -2.93 11.74
C ALA A 96 -3.46 -4.33 11.16
N LEU A 97 -2.44 -5.21 11.24
CA LEU A 97 -2.49 -6.56 10.68
C LEU A 97 -2.31 -7.58 11.79
N THR A 98 -3.18 -8.57 11.79
CA THR A 98 -3.12 -9.70 12.75
C THR A 98 -3.45 -11.01 12.03
N ILE A 99 -3.07 -12.12 12.64
CA ILE A 99 -3.50 -13.45 12.22
C ILE A 99 -4.54 -13.95 13.22
N ASP A 100 -5.72 -14.32 12.75
CA ASP A 100 -6.80 -14.83 13.59
C ASP A 100 -6.53 -16.29 14.06
N GLY A 101 -7.44 -16.80 14.90
CA GLY A 101 -7.34 -18.17 15.42
C GLY A 101 -7.50 -19.27 14.37
N GLU A 102 -7.92 -18.93 13.17
CA GLU A 102 -8.04 -19.82 12.00
C GLU A 102 -6.86 -19.69 11.03
N GLY A 103 -5.87 -18.88 11.37
CA GLY A 103 -4.67 -18.66 10.56
C GLY A 103 -4.89 -17.68 9.39
N ARG A 104 -5.92 -16.86 9.41
CA ARG A 104 -6.24 -15.89 8.36
C ARG A 104 -5.66 -14.53 8.71
N LEU A 105 -5.19 -13.83 7.68
CA LEU A 105 -4.73 -12.46 7.80
C LEU A 105 -5.93 -11.51 7.88
N VAL A 106 -5.98 -10.75 8.97
CA VAL A 106 -7.06 -9.78 9.24
C VAL A 106 -6.49 -8.36 9.23
N VAL A 107 -7.19 -7.46 8.59
CA VAL A 107 -6.86 -6.03 8.54
C VAL A 107 -7.81 -5.28 9.47
N ASP A 108 -7.25 -4.51 10.39
CA ASP A 108 -7.98 -3.55 11.20
C ASP A 108 -8.11 -2.25 10.41
N ASP A 109 -9.30 -2.02 9.86
CA ASP A 109 -9.59 -0.87 9.02
C ASP A 109 -9.47 0.46 9.77
N GLU A 110 -9.61 0.49 11.09
CA GLU A 110 -9.48 1.71 11.88
C GLU A 110 -8.02 2.13 12.03
N LYS A 111 -7.11 1.16 12.18
CA LYS A 111 -5.69 1.40 12.33
C LYS A 111 -4.95 1.55 11.01
N CYS A 112 -5.43 0.89 9.95
CA CYS A 112 -4.78 0.93 8.66
C CYS A 112 -4.91 2.31 8.01
N ASN A 113 -3.78 2.94 7.69
CA ASN A 113 -3.72 4.22 6.97
C ASN A 113 -3.24 4.10 5.52
N GLY A 114 -2.98 2.86 5.06
CA GLY A 114 -2.59 2.59 3.68
C GLY A 114 -1.14 2.90 3.34
N CYS A 115 -0.23 2.86 4.32
CA CYS A 115 1.19 3.19 4.11
C CYS A 115 1.93 2.29 3.11
N GLY A 116 1.45 1.07 2.87
CA GLY A 116 2.00 0.15 1.87
C GLY A 116 3.17 -0.73 2.35
N ALA A 117 3.61 -0.63 3.60
CA ALA A 117 4.70 -1.45 4.11
C ALA A 117 4.39 -2.96 4.02
N CYS A 118 3.14 -3.34 4.25
CA CYS A 118 2.68 -4.72 4.12
C CYS A 118 2.70 -5.23 2.67
N GLU A 119 2.32 -4.40 1.70
CA GLU A 119 2.40 -4.74 0.28
C GLU A 119 3.85 -4.88 -0.16
N LEU A 120 4.74 -3.98 0.27
CA LEU A 120 6.18 -4.08 -0.02
C LEU A 120 6.79 -5.36 0.55
N ALA A 121 6.42 -5.73 1.77
CA ALA A 121 6.94 -6.92 2.45
C ALA A 121 6.35 -8.23 1.93
N CYS A 122 5.24 -8.19 1.19
CA CYS A 122 4.56 -9.37 0.70
C CYS A 122 5.43 -10.15 -0.30
N VAL A 123 5.63 -11.42 -0.05
CA VAL A 123 6.41 -12.31 -0.92
C VAL A 123 5.61 -12.85 -2.10
N ALA A 124 4.27 -12.91 -1.97
CA ALA A 124 3.39 -13.39 -3.02
C ALA A 124 3.43 -12.47 -4.26
N GLY A 125 3.39 -13.05 -5.44
CA GLY A 125 3.44 -12.31 -6.70
C GLY A 125 4.77 -11.60 -7.00
N SER A 126 5.80 -11.79 -6.16
CA SER A 126 7.14 -11.22 -6.37
C SER A 126 7.83 -11.83 -7.59
N TYR A 127 7.49 -13.06 -7.91
CA TYR A 127 7.94 -13.75 -9.11
C TYR A 127 6.81 -13.70 -10.13
N GLY A 128 6.79 -12.67 -10.96
CA GLY A 128 5.76 -12.50 -11.98
C GLY A 128 5.49 -13.82 -12.71
N SER A 129 4.47 -14.55 -12.26
CA SER A 129 4.04 -15.75 -12.93
C SER A 129 3.36 -15.36 -14.25
N TYR A 130 3.75 -15.98 -15.32
CA TYR A 130 3.06 -15.91 -16.61
C TYR A 130 1.58 -16.24 -16.37
N GLY A 131 0.71 -15.24 -16.47
CA GLY A 131 -0.73 -15.41 -16.31
C GLY A 131 -1.30 -15.13 -14.91
N GLY A 132 -0.49 -14.63 -13.95
CA GLY A 132 -0.99 -14.17 -12.66
C GLY A 132 -1.78 -12.85 -12.76
N SER A 133 -2.60 -12.57 -11.77
CA SER A 133 -3.41 -11.34 -11.67
C SER A 133 -2.54 -10.06 -11.57
N GLY A 134 -1.25 -10.20 -11.34
CA GLY A 134 -0.34 -9.10 -11.02
C GLY A 134 -0.53 -8.53 -9.63
N LEU A 135 -1.45 -9.10 -8.84
CA LEU A 135 -1.69 -8.73 -7.46
C LEU A 135 -0.73 -9.48 -6.51
N ARG A 136 -0.48 -8.89 -5.35
CA ARG A 136 0.15 -9.56 -4.22
C ARG A 136 -0.92 -10.14 -3.29
N GLY A 137 -0.52 -10.94 -2.33
CA GLY A 137 -1.45 -11.47 -1.31
C GLY A 137 -2.06 -10.39 -0.41
N ILE A 138 -1.44 -9.20 -0.37
CA ILE A 138 -2.00 -7.99 0.24
C ILE A 138 -1.63 -6.80 -0.64
N ASN A 139 -2.61 -5.94 -0.92
CA ASN A 139 -2.46 -4.78 -1.80
C ASN A 139 -3.09 -3.55 -1.17
N ILE A 140 -2.54 -2.38 -1.47
CA ILE A 140 -3.15 -1.12 -1.07
C ILE A 140 -4.09 -0.64 -2.17
N VAL A 141 -5.32 -0.41 -1.78
CA VAL A 141 -6.35 0.15 -2.66
C VAL A 141 -6.69 1.58 -2.26
N PRO A 142 -7.19 2.43 -3.19
CA PRO A 142 -7.62 3.78 -2.84
C PRO A 142 -8.69 3.75 -1.75
N TRP A 143 -8.50 4.61 -0.74
CA TRP A 143 -9.51 4.82 0.29
C TRP A 143 -10.65 5.70 -0.24
N LYS A 144 -11.88 5.29 0.05
CA LYS A 144 -13.08 6.11 -0.17
C LYS A 144 -13.86 6.17 1.12
N GLU A 145 -14.15 7.37 1.59
CA GLU A 145 -15.00 7.57 2.76
C GLU A 145 -16.38 6.92 2.52
N GLY A 146 -16.79 6.02 3.44
CA GLY A 146 -18.09 5.34 3.39
C GLY A 146 -18.08 3.94 2.78
N GLU A 147 -16.99 3.44 2.24
CA GLU A 147 -16.82 2.03 1.86
C GLU A 147 -16.32 1.21 3.06
N SER A 148 -17.20 0.89 4.00
CA SER A 148 -16.98 -0.27 4.87
C SER A 148 -17.21 -1.53 4.04
N ASP A 149 -16.32 -2.50 4.14
CA ASP A 149 -16.33 -3.75 3.37
C ASP A 149 -17.68 -4.47 3.47
N GLU A 150 -18.52 -4.39 2.42
CA GLU A 150 -19.77 -5.15 2.30
C GLU A 150 -19.53 -6.61 1.86
N ARG A 151 -18.31 -7.10 1.91
CA ARG A 151 -17.97 -8.50 1.62
C ARG A 151 -17.57 -9.24 2.90
N LYS A 152 -18.55 -9.50 3.73
CA LYS A 152 -18.53 -10.59 4.72
C LYS A 152 -19.27 -11.78 4.19
#